data_683812bf609c3c1c9d18d47fd9a201db
#
_entry.id   683812bf609c3c1c9d18d47fd9a201db
#
_cell.length_a   1.000
_cell.length_b   1.000
_cell.length_c   1.000
_cell.angle_alpha   90.00
_cell.angle_beta   90.00
_cell.angle_gamma   90.00
#
_symmetry.space_group_name_H-M   'P 1'
#
loop_
_entity.id
_entity.type
_entity.pdbx_description
1 polymer ?
#
loop_
_entity_poly.entity_id
_entity_poly.type
_entity_poly.pdbx_seq_one_letter_code
_entity_poly.pdbx_strand_id
1 'polypeptide(L)'
;MTKIHSKYLAVLDQLPDPYDRERADIGIKRLIEAIQKLSESDSKSDLLKVVQSPDGSNLLASMFGNSPFLTQASVTDPGFLSTLLLQGPDESYRRALSPLKCSNIVSTRTIIPSQTAKTLRMVKRRAALAIALANIAGLWTEPRVVQAISELAESSISHSVKHLLLQAHETGTLILPDPEDPEFGSGYIVLGMGKLGAQELNYSSDVDLIVVYDPEAITTTAPLKLQQNLVRLTRNLIQLLSERTEDGYVFRTDLRLRPDPSATPLAISVEAAVSYYEGLGQNWERAAMIKARQVAGDVRAGERFLERLAPFVWRKNLEFATIQDIH
;
A
#
# COMPACT_ATOMS: atom_id res chain seq x y z
N MET A 1 -25.95 11.08 25.08
CA MET A 1 -24.55 11.61 25.14
C MET A 1 -23.72 10.85 24.14
N THR A 2 -23.15 11.52 23.15
CA THR A 2 -22.25 10.91 22.19
C THR A 2 -20.94 10.60 22.89
N LYS A 3 -20.55 9.32 22.91
CA LYS A 3 -19.31 8.81 23.54
C LYS A 3 -18.40 8.26 22.49
N ILE A 4 -17.09 8.31 22.72
CA ILE A 4 -16.12 7.55 21.93
C ILE A 4 -16.45 6.05 21.99
N HIS A 5 -16.02 5.32 20.98
CA HIS A 5 -16.26 3.87 20.88
C HIS A 5 -15.77 3.13 22.12
N SER A 6 -16.54 2.18 22.62
CA SER A 6 -16.31 1.46 23.89
C SER A 6 -14.92 0.82 23.99
N LYS A 7 -14.36 0.35 22.87
CA LYS A 7 -12.99 -0.21 22.84
C LYS A 7 -11.93 0.79 23.28
N TYR A 8 -12.05 2.09 22.92
CA TYR A 8 -11.11 3.11 23.38
C TYR A 8 -11.30 3.42 24.87
N LEU A 9 -12.56 3.46 25.34
CA LEU A 9 -12.82 3.68 26.76
C LEU A 9 -12.18 2.60 27.66
N ALA A 10 -12.13 1.38 27.19
CA ALA A 10 -11.55 0.25 27.93
C ALA A 10 -10.03 0.32 28.12
N VAL A 11 -9.34 1.18 27.37
CA VAL A 11 -7.86 1.25 27.33
C VAL A 11 -7.29 2.63 27.62
N LEU A 12 -8.12 3.60 28.05
CA LEU A 12 -7.68 4.98 28.28
C LEU A 12 -6.54 5.08 29.30
N ASP A 13 -6.55 4.28 30.33
CA ASP A 13 -5.52 4.25 31.38
C ASP A 13 -4.20 3.59 30.90
N GLN A 14 -4.20 2.96 29.73
CA GLN A 14 -3.03 2.31 29.15
C GLN A 14 -2.41 3.12 28.00
N LEU A 15 -2.98 4.28 27.68
CA LEU A 15 -2.45 5.14 26.61
C LEU A 15 -1.08 5.67 27.00
N PRO A 16 -0.13 5.73 26.07
CA PRO A 16 1.16 6.37 26.31
C PRO A 16 0.97 7.87 26.58
N ASP A 17 1.71 8.38 27.53
CA ASP A 17 1.78 9.82 27.79
C ASP A 17 2.23 10.58 26.55
N PRO A 18 1.70 11.79 26.29
CA PRO A 18 2.19 12.63 25.22
C PRO A 18 3.63 13.04 25.50
N TYR A 19 4.55 12.67 24.59
CA TYR A 19 5.96 13.07 24.69
C TYR A 19 6.11 14.60 24.67
N ASP A 20 5.32 15.27 23.85
CA ASP A 20 5.28 16.72 23.70
C ASP A 20 3.84 17.23 23.96
N ARG A 21 3.62 17.71 25.17
CA ARG A 21 2.30 18.20 25.60
C ARG A 21 1.90 19.49 24.89
N GLU A 22 2.84 20.39 24.63
CA GLU A 22 2.55 21.64 23.90
C GLU A 22 2.10 21.34 22.47
N ARG A 23 2.75 20.39 21.79
CA ARG A 23 2.34 19.92 20.47
C ARG A 23 0.95 19.29 20.50
N ALA A 24 0.64 18.51 21.53
CA ALA A 24 -0.69 17.92 21.69
C ALA A 24 -1.76 19.01 21.79
N ASP A 25 -1.55 20.02 22.63
CA ASP A 25 -2.50 21.12 22.82
C ASP A 25 -2.67 21.94 21.54
N ILE A 26 -1.60 22.25 20.83
CA ILE A 26 -1.66 22.94 19.53
C ILE A 26 -2.42 22.08 18.52
N GLY A 27 -2.17 20.76 18.49
CA GLY A 27 -2.86 19.82 17.61
C GLY A 27 -4.35 19.77 17.85
N ILE A 28 -4.78 19.72 19.11
CA ILE A 28 -6.20 19.73 19.49
C ILE A 28 -6.88 21.05 19.06
N LYS A 29 -6.23 22.20 19.29
CA LYS A 29 -6.74 23.51 18.85
C LYS A 29 -6.93 23.55 17.33
N ARG A 30 -5.92 23.13 16.57
CA ARG A 30 -6.00 23.05 15.10
C ARG A 30 -7.12 22.11 14.61
N LEU A 31 -7.32 20.99 15.30
CA LEU A 31 -8.40 20.07 15.01
C LEU A 31 -9.78 20.74 15.25
N ILE A 32 -9.98 21.42 16.38
CA ILE A 32 -11.21 22.15 16.68
C ILE A 32 -11.50 23.21 15.60
N GLU A 33 -10.48 23.98 15.19
CA GLU A 33 -10.61 24.94 14.08
C GLU A 33 -11.00 24.28 12.75
N ALA A 34 -10.41 23.10 12.46
CA ALA A 34 -10.77 22.36 11.25
C ALA A 34 -12.20 21.81 11.30
N ILE A 35 -12.67 21.34 12.46
CA ILE A 35 -14.04 20.88 12.65
C ILE A 35 -15.03 22.06 12.51
N GLN A 36 -14.70 23.23 13.02
CA GLN A 36 -15.56 24.43 12.90
C GLN A 36 -15.81 24.84 11.45
N LYS A 37 -14.86 24.57 10.55
CA LYS A 37 -14.99 24.85 9.09
C LYS A 37 -15.86 23.83 8.34
N LEU A 38 -16.21 22.71 8.95
CA LEU A 38 -17.14 21.75 8.33
C LEU A 38 -18.55 22.35 8.27
N SER A 39 -19.34 21.91 7.28
CA SER A 39 -20.77 22.23 7.21
C SER A 39 -21.51 21.73 8.46
N GLU A 40 -22.55 22.45 8.85
CA GLU A 40 -23.36 22.06 10.02
C GLU A 40 -24.00 20.68 9.80
N SER A 41 -23.77 19.78 10.76
CA SER A 41 -24.30 18.42 10.77
C SER A 41 -24.23 17.84 12.18
N ASP A 42 -25.04 16.83 12.44
CA ASP A 42 -24.99 16.08 13.71
C ASP A 42 -23.59 15.51 13.96
N SER A 43 -22.94 15.01 12.92
CA SER A 43 -21.56 14.49 12.99
C SER A 43 -20.54 15.54 13.44
N LYS A 44 -20.69 16.81 13.02
CA LYS A 44 -19.83 17.92 13.49
C LYS A 44 -20.01 18.16 14.98
N SER A 45 -21.27 18.27 15.42
CA SER A 45 -21.61 18.49 16.83
C SER A 45 -21.11 17.35 17.71
N ASP A 46 -21.28 16.12 17.26
CA ASP A 46 -20.85 14.94 17.99
C ASP A 46 -19.33 14.82 18.07
N LEU A 47 -18.61 15.13 16.99
CA LEU A 47 -17.15 15.16 17.00
C LEU A 47 -16.61 16.21 17.95
N LEU A 48 -17.19 17.43 17.97
CA LEU A 48 -16.79 18.47 18.91
C LEU A 48 -16.99 18.04 20.37
N LYS A 49 -18.13 17.41 20.70
CA LYS A 49 -18.37 16.87 22.05
C LYS A 49 -17.34 15.82 22.44
N VAL A 50 -16.98 14.92 21.51
CA VAL A 50 -15.96 13.90 21.76
C VAL A 50 -14.60 14.55 21.99
N VAL A 51 -14.16 15.46 21.12
CA VAL A 51 -12.85 16.12 21.23
C VAL A 51 -12.71 16.92 22.53
N GLN A 52 -13.79 17.55 23.00
CA GLN A 52 -13.82 18.34 24.22
C GLN A 52 -14.07 17.51 25.48
N SER A 53 -14.43 16.24 25.37
CA SER A 53 -14.57 15.36 26.53
C SER A 53 -13.20 15.00 27.11
N PRO A 54 -13.11 14.74 28.45
CA PRO A 54 -11.85 14.31 29.06
C PRO A 54 -11.24 13.08 28.37
N ASP A 55 -12.04 12.06 28.07
CA ASP A 55 -11.63 10.82 27.44
C ASP A 55 -11.12 11.04 26.01
N GLY A 56 -11.83 11.84 25.21
CA GLY A 56 -11.44 12.17 23.84
C GLY A 56 -10.19 13.04 23.81
N SER A 57 -10.09 14.03 24.70
CA SER A 57 -8.93 14.90 24.82
C SER A 57 -7.68 14.08 25.22
N ASN A 58 -7.80 13.15 26.17
CA ASN A 58 -6.70 12.26 26.58
C ASN A 58 -6.21 11.38 25.43
N LEU A 59 -7.15 10.72 24.71
CA LEU A 59 -6.82 9.91 23.53
C LEU A 59 -6.11 10.72 22.44
N LEU A 60 -6.62 11.92 22.13
CA LEU A 60 -6.02 12.80 21.13
C LEU A 60 -4.68 13.38 21.58
N ALA A 61 -4.53 13.70 22.87
CA ALA A 61 -3.25 14.18 23.41
C ALA A 61 -2.15 13.11 23.29
N SER A 62 -2.47 11.87 23.65
CA SER A 62 -1.58 10.72 23.44
C SER A 62 -1.16 10.58 21.97
N MET A 63 -2.10 10.70 21.05
CA MET A 63 -1.83 10.56 19.62
C MET A 63 -1.02 11.74 19.07
N PHE A 64 -1.40 12.97 19.38
CA PHE A 64 -0.82 14.19 18.78
C PHE A 64 0.52 14.56 19.40
N GLY A 65 0.70 14.34 20.69
CA GLY A 65 1.97 14.57 21.37
C GLY A 65 3.08 13.63 20.91
N ASN A 66 2.71 12.45 20.41
CA ASN A 66 3.66 11.43 19.96
C ASN A 66 3.87 11.41 18.43
N SER A 67 2.97 12.00 17.62
CA SER A 67 3.09 11.93 16.16
C SER A 67 2.56 13.17 15.42
N PRO A 68 3.45 14.00 14.84
CA PRO A 68 3.03 15.10 13.96
C PRO A 68 2.25 14.65 12.74
N PHE A 69 2.56 13.45 12.22
CA PHE A 69 1.84 12.86 11.08
C PHE A 69 0.37 12.59 11.43
N LEU A 70 0.10 12.01 12.60
CA LEU A 70 -1.27 11.70 13.03
C LEU A 70 -2.06 12.98 13.30
N THR A 71 -1.43 14.00 13.87
CA THR A 71 -2.03 15.33 14.00
C THR A 71 -2.46 15.88 12.67
N GLN A 72 -1.55 15.92 11.69
CA GLN A 72 -1.86 16.45 10.36
C GLN A 72 -2.94 15.62 9.64
N ALA A 73 -2.88 14.28 9.74
CA ALA A 73 -3.89 13.40 9.14
C ALA A 73 -5.31 13.67 9.70
N SER A 74 -5.41 13.89 11.02
CA SER A 74 -6.68 14.18 11.71
C SER A 74 -7.23 15.56 11.35
N VAL A 75 -6.37 16.56 11.28
CA VAL A 75 -6.74 17.94 10.91
C VAL A 75 -7.17 18.03 9.44
N THR A 76 -6.55 17.24 8.56
CA THR A 76 -6.87 17.23 7.13
C THR A 76 -8.20 16.54 6.83
N ASP A 77 -8.60 15.54 7.62
CA ASP A 77 -9.83 14.77 7.41
C ASP A 77 -10.58 14.55 8.74
N PRO A 78 -11.17 15.61 9.33
CA PRO A 78 -11.90 15.50 10.59
C PRO A 78 -13.13 14.58 10.49
N GLY A 79 -13.74 14.48 9.30
CA GLY A 79 -14.87 13.59 9.06
C GLY A 79 -14.50 12.11 9.21
N PHE A 80 -13.34 11.71 8.70
CA PHE A 80 -12.84 10.37 8.91
C PHE A 80 -12.44 10.13 10.37
N LEU A 81 -11.82 11.10 11.04
CA LEU A 81 -11.52 11.02 12.46
C LEU A 81 -12.79 10.78 13.29
N SER A 82 -13.91 11.48 12.96
CA SER A 82 -15.21 11.23 13.58
C SER A 82 -15.62 9.76 13.46
N THR A 83 -15.54 9.21 12.24
CA THR A 83 -15.84 7.80 12.01
C THR A 83 -14.95 6.89 12.86
N LEU A 84 -13.64 7.17 12.93
CA LEU A 84 -12.67 6.39 13.68
C LEU A 84 -12.96 6.40 15.19
N LEU A 85 -13.26 7.56 15.75
CA LEU A 85 -13.54 7.70 17.17
C LEU A 85 -14.89 7.10 17.59
N LEU A 86 -15.91 7.14 16.72
CA LEU A 86 -17.24 6.66 17.01
C LEU A 86 -17.49 5.19 16.65
N GLN A 87 -16.85 4.68 15.60
CA GLN A 87 -17.11 3.32 15.09
C GLN A 87 -15.95 2.33 15.36
N GLY A 88 -14.82 2.85 15.85
CA GLY A 88 -13.65 2.05 16.17
C GLY A 88 -12.77 1.74 14.97
N PRO A 89 -11.57 1.15 15.23
CA PRO A 89 -10.52 1.02 14.22
C PRO A 89 -10.83 -0.01 13.13
N ASP A 90 -11.48 -1.13 13.46
CA ASP A 90 -11.73 -2.21 12.50
C ASP A 90 -12.66 -1.77 11.37
N GLU A 91 -13.79 -1.13 11.71
CA GLU A 91 -14.74 -0.61 10.74
C GLU A 91 -14.14 0.54 9.94
N SER A 92 -13.43 1.45 10.60
CA SER A 92 -12.82 2.59 9.95
C SER A 92 -11.71 2.17 8.98
N TYR A 93 -10.90 1.19 9.33
CA TYR A 93 -9.90 0.63 8.44
C TYR A 93 -10.53 -0.02 7.19
N ARG A 94 -11.57 -0.83 7.38
CA ARG A 94 -12.31 -1.44 6.27
C ARG A 94 -12.91 -0.40 5.33
N ARG A 95 -13.50 0.67 5.87
CA ARG A 95 -14.03 1.81 5.09
C ARG A 95 -12.93 2.59 4.39
N ALA A 96 -11.76 2.76 5.02
CA ALA A 96 -10.63 3.44 4.40
C ALA A 96 -10.17 2.71 3.12
N LEU A 97 -10.13 1.37 3.13
CA LEU A 97 -9.71 0.56 1.98
C LEU A 97 -10.80 0.39 0.90
N SER A 98 -12.07 0.65 1.21
CA SER A 98 -13.17 0.37 0.28
C SER A 98 -13.02 1.01 -1.11
N PRO A 99 -12.47 2.24 -1.27
CA PRO A 99 -12.29 2.84 -2.60
C PRO A 99 -11.31 2.08 -3.50
N LEU A 100 -10.37 1.30 -2.92
CA LEU A 100 -9.41 0.50 -3.68
C LEU A 100 -9.95 -0.89 -4.04
N LYS A 101 -10.96 -1.37 -3.31
CA LYS A 101 -11.56 -2.70 -3.49
C LYS A 101 -12.77 -2.70 -4.43
N CYS A 102 -13.35 -1.52 -4.69
CA CYS A 102 -14.47 -1.41 -5.63
C CYS A 102 -13.97 -1.65 -7.06
N SER A 103 -14.53 -2.66 -7.72
CA SER A 103 -14.23 -3.04 -9.11
C SER A 103 -14.64 -1.97 -10.15
N ASN A 104 -15.44 -1.00 -9.75
CA ASN A 104 -15.82 0.14 -10.60
C ASN A 104 -14.66 1.15 -10.69
N ILE A 105 -13.55 0.72 -11.28
CA ILE A 105 -12.64 1.67 -11.90
C ILE A 105 -13.42 2.15 -13.13
N VAL A 106 -14.21 3.23 -12.95
CA VAL A 106 -15.00 3.80 -14.03
C VAL A 106 -14.03 4.23 -15.11
N SER A 107 -14.00 3.46 -16.19
CA SER A 107 -13.40 3.83 -17.46
C SER A 107 -14.09 5.10 -17.97
N THR A 108 -13.61 6.24 -17.52
CA THR A 108 -13.83 7.46 -18.28
C THR A 108 -12.69 7.54 -19.28
N ARG A 109 -12.99 7.86 -20.54
CA ARG A 109 -12.01 8.05 -21.64
C ARG A 109 -10.81 8.95 -21.26
N THR A 110 -10.89 9.61 -20.15
CA THR A 110 -9.86 10.40 -19.50
C THR A 110 -9.75 9.92 -18.05
N ILE A 111 -9.03 8.83 -17.84
CA ILE A 111 -8.52 8.50 -16.52
C ILE A 111 -7.52 9.63 -16.21
N ILE A 112 -7.98 10.60 -15.40
CA ILE A 112 -7.10 11.68 -14.96
C ILE A 112 -6.14 11.05 -13.95
N PRO A 113 -4.84 10.90 -14.24
CA PRO A 113 -3.90 10.29 -13.31
C PRO A 113 -3.93 10.96 -11.94
N SER A 114 -4.29 12.25 -11.90
CA SER A 114 -4.44 13.04 -10.69
C SER A 114 -5.54 12.53 -9.76
N GLN A 115 -6.67 12.01 -10.27
CA GLN A 115 -7.75 11.49 -9.43
C GLN A 115 -7.36 10.19 -8.73
N THR A 116 -6.76 9.25 -9.46
CA THR A 116 -6.23 7.99 -8.88
C THR A 116 -5.16 8.30 -7.83
N ALA A 117 -4.24 9.22 -8.13
CA ALA A 117 -3.20 9.64 -7.20
C ALA A 117 -3.79 10.24 -5.90
N LYS A 118 -4.82 11.08 -5.99
CA LYS A 118 -5.53 11.65 -4.82
C LYS A 118 -6.23 10.56 -4.01
N THR A 119 -6.94 9.64 -4.68
CA THR A 119 -7.63 8.52 -4.02
C THR A 119 -6.65 7.65 -3.24
N LEU A 120 -5.54 7.25 -3.83
CA LEU A 120 -4.50 6.45 -3.17
C LEU A 120 -3.97 7.13 -1.91
N ARG A 121 -3.66 8.43 -1.97
CA ARG A 121 -3.13 9.20 -0.84
C ARG A 121 -4.15 9.40 0.27
N MET A 122 -5.40 9.66 -0.10
CA MET A 122 -6.51 9.73 0.85
C MET A 122 -6.69 8.40 1.59
N VAL A 123 -6.72 7.28 0.86
CA VAL A 123 -6.82 5.94 1.45
C VAL A 123 -5.62 5.66 2.36
N LYS A 124 -4.40 5.96 1.91
CA LYS A 124 -3.18 5.80 2.72
C LYS A 124 -3.27 6.59 4.03
N ARG A 125 -3.68 7.86 3.98
CA ARG A 125 -3.81 8.72 5.17
C ARG A 125 -4.84 8.16 6.15
N ARG A 126 -6.03 7.78 5.66
CA ARG A 126 -7.12 7.20 6.48
C ARG A 126 -6.73 5.86 7.10
N ALA A 127 -6.22 4.94 6.30
CA ALA A 127 -5.81 3.63 6.79
C ALA A 127 -4.66 3.75 7.82
N ALA A 128 -3.65 4.58 7.53
CA ALA A 128 -2.54 4.81 8.46
C ALA A 128 -3.03 5.42 9.80
N LEU A 129 -4.01 6.33 9.76
CA LEU A 129 -4.60 6.89 10.98
C LEU A 129 -5.34 5.82 11.79
N ALA A 130 -6.14 4.96 11.14
CA ALA A 130 -6.86 3.88 11.81
C ALA A 130 -5.89 2.84 12.42
N ILE A 131 -4.87 2.41 11.66
CA ILE A 131 -3.86 1.45 12.12
C ILE A 131 -3.09 2.02 13.31
N ALA A 132 -2.61 3.25 13.20
CA ALA A 132 -1.78 3.88 14.24
C ALA A 132 -2.57 4.08 15.53
N LEU A 133 -3.83 4.54 15.44
CA LEU A 133 -4.66 4.70 16.64
C LEU A 133 -4.97 3.34 17.30
N ALA A 134 -5.27 2.31 16.50
CA ALA A 134 -5.48 0.96 17.02
C ALA A 134 -4.22 0.40 17.73
N ASN A 135 -3.04 0.70 17.20
CA ASN A 135 -1.77 0.29 17.77
C ASN A 135 -1.44 1.06 19.05
N ILE A 136 -1.56 2.39 19.05
CA ILE A 136 -1.30 3.26 20.22
C ILE A 136 -2.25 2.89 21.38
N ALA A 137 -3.50 2.62 21.06
CA ALA A 137 -4.50 2.21 22.03
C ALA A 137 -4.38 0.73 22.46
N GLY A 138 -3.41 -0.03 21.96
CA GLY A 138 -3.24 -1.45 22.29
C GLY A 138 -4.39 -2.36 21.81
N LEU A 139 -5.27 -1.87 20.91
CA LEU A 139 -6.42 -2.61 20.39
C LEU A 139 -6.04 -3.65 19.34
N TRP A 140 -4.94 -3.41 18.63
CA TRP A 140 -4.37 -4.33 17.65
C TRP A 140 -3.01 -4.82 18.11
N THR A 141 -2.80 -6.13 17.98
CA THR A 141 -1.49 -6.75 18.21
C THR A 141 -0.53 -6.40 17.07
N GLU A 142 0.77 -6.48 17.32
CA GLU A 142 1.81 -6.20 16.32
C GLU A 142 1.60 -7.01 15.02
N PRO A 143 1.32 -8.34 15.03
CA PRO A 143 1.01 -9.09 13.81
C PRO A 143 -0.17 -8.51 13.03
N ARG A 144 -1.23 -8.03 13.72
CA ARG A 144 -2.38 -7.41 13.05
C ARG A 144 -2.00 -6.07 12.40
N VAL A 145 -1.14 -5.28 13.04
CA VAL A 145 -0.66 -4.01 12.53
C VAL A 145 0.15 -4.20 11.25
N VAL A 146 1.15 -5.08 11.25
CA VAL A 146 2.01 -5.33 10.06
C VAL A 146 1.22 -5.97 8.92
N GLN A 147 0.26 -6.84 9.23
CA GLN A 147 -0.67 -7.39 8.24
C GLN A 147 -1.51 -6.28 7.60
N ALA A 148 -2.06 -5.35 8.39
CA ALA A 148 -2.88 -4.25 7.87
C ALA A 148 -2.06 -3.29 7.00
N ILE A 149 -0.81 -2.99 7.37
CA ILE A 149 0.08 -2.16 6.54
C ILE A 149 0.39 -2.87 5.21
N SER A 150 0.63 -4.19 5.25
CA SER A 150 0.88 -4.99 4.04
C SER A 150 -0.35 -5.07 3.14
N GLU A 151 -1.54 -5.28 3.70
CA GLU A 151 -2.82 -5.26 2.96
C GLU A 151 -3.07 -3.90 2.29
N LEU A 152 -2.76 -2.80 2.98
CA LEU A 152 -2.86 -1.46 2.41
C LEU A 152 -1.90 -1.27 1.23
N ALA A 153 -0.67 -1.77 1.34
CA ALA A 153 0.33 -1.70 0.27
C ALA A 153 -0.12 -2.52 -0.95
N GLU A 154 -0.52 -3.77 -0.75
CA GLU A 154 -1.02 -4.66 -1.81
C GLU A 154 -2.24 -4.06 -2.51
N SER A 155 -3.23 -3.60 -1.76
CA SER A 155 -4.43 -2.96 -2.33
C SER A 155 -4.08 -1.70 -3.15
N SER A 156 -3.08 -0.92 -2.69
CA SER A 156 -2.64 0.28 -3.40
C SER A 156 -1.90 -0.07 -4.70
N ILE A 157 -1.06 -1.11 -4.68
CA ILE A 157 -0.33 -1.61 -5.85
C ILE A 157 -1.31 -2.18 -6.87
N SER A 158 -2.20 -3.11 -6.47
CA SER A 158 -3.20 -3.71 -7.36
C SER A 158 -4.12 -2.65 -7.99
N HIS A 159 -4.65 -1.70 -7.19
CA HIS A 159 -5.46 -0.61 -7.73
C HIS A 159 -4.71 0.24 -8.76
N SER A 160 -3.42 0.53 -8.51
CA SER A 160 -2.57 1.27 -9.45
C SER A 160 -2.33 0.47 -10.74
N VAL A 161 -2.07 -0.84 -10.63
CA VAL A 161 -1.88 -1.74 -11.77
C VAL A 161 -3.14 -1.83 -12.60
N LYS A 162 -4.31 -2.05 -11.99
CA LYS A 162 -5.61 -2.08 -12.68
C LYS A 162 -5.86 -0.80 -13.47
N HIS A 163 -5.62 0.36 -12.85
CA HIS A 163 -5.75 1.65 -13.49
C HIS A 163 -4.86 1.78 -14.73
N LEU A 164 -3.58 1.42 -14.61
CA LEU A 164 -2.61 1.54 -15.69
C LEU A 164 -2.84 0.54 -16.83
N LEU A 165 -3.29 -0.67 -16.52
CA LEU A 165 -3.68 -1.68 -17.51
C LEU A 165 -4.90 -1.23 -18.30
N LEU A 166 -5.93 -0.69 -17.64
CA LEU A 166 -7.09 -0.11 -18.31
C LEU A 166 -6.71 1.05 -19.22
N GLN A 167 -5.86 1.96 -18.75
CA GLN A 167 -5.34 3.06 -19.58
C GLN A 167 -4.58 2.54 -20.80
N ALA A 168 -3.78 1.49 -20.64
CA ALA A 168 -3.07 0.86 -21.75
C ALA A 168 -4.03 0.21 -22.76
N HIS A 169 -5.12 -0.39 -22.29
CA HIS A 169 -6.18 -0.95 -23.10
C HIS A 169 -6.93 0.12 -23.90
N GLU A 170 -7.37 1.18 -23.25
CA GLU A 170 -8.10 2.30 -23.88
C GLU A 170 -7.27 3.04 -24.95
N THR A 171 -5.95 3.15 -24.72
CA THR A 171 -5.03 3.72 -25.71
C THR A 171 -4.62 2.73 -26.81
N GLY A 172 -5.13 1.50 -26.78
CA GLY A 172 -4.82 0.44 -27.74
C GLY A 172 -3.39 -0.10 -27.63
N THR A 173 -2.66 0.22 -26.56
CA THR A 173 -1.28 -0.26 -26.34
C THR A 173 -1.27 -1.74 -25.95
N LEU A 174 -2.22 -2.15 -25.13
CA LEU A 174 -2.50 -3.53 -24.75
C LEU A 174 -3.97 -3.86 -25.05
N ILE A 175 -4.28 -5.12 -25.22
CA ILE A 175 -5.66 -5.61 -25.36
C ILE A 175 -5.90 -6.56 -24.18
N LEU A 176 -6.71 -6.12 -23.21
CA LEU A 176 -7.06 -6.93 -22.04
C LEU A 176 -8.13 -7.95 -22.43
N PRO A 177 -8.03 -9.20 -21.96
CA PRO A 177 -9.09 -10.20 -22.15
C PRO A 177 -10.40 -9.81 -21.47
N ASP A 178 -10.30 -9.19 -20.28
CA ASP A 178 -11.43 -8.71 -19.49
C ASP A 178 -11.14 -7.32 -18.92
N PRO A 179 -11.71 -6.24 -19.50
CA PRO A 179 -11.55 -4.89 -18.95
C PRO A 179 -12.23 -4.67 -17.58
N GLU A 180 -13.20 -5.51 -17.18
CA GLU A 180 -13.83 -5.43 -15.86
C GLU A 180 -12.94 -6.04 -14.77
N ASP A 181 -12.04 -6.97 -15.14
CA ASP A 181 -10.94 -7.45 -14.30
C ASP A 181 -9.59 -7.29 -15.01
N PRO A 182 -9.01 -6.09 -15.01
CA PRO A 182 -7.83 -5.75 -15.81
C PRO A 182 -6.59 -6.59 -15.53
N GLU A 183 -6.48 -7.17 -14.34
CA GLU A 183 -5.36 -8.02 -13.96
C GLU A 183 -5.48 -9.43 -14.55
N PHE A 184 -6.71 -9.91 -14.78
CA PHE A 184 -6.95 -11.24 -15.31
C PHE A 184 -6.42 -11.41 -16.76
N GLY A 185 -5.53 -12.37 -16.96
CA GLY A 185 -4.96 -12.69 -18.27
C GLY A 185 -4.13 -11.55 -18.88
N SER A 186 -3.75 -10.54 -18.08
CA SER A 186 -2.96 -9.40 -18.58
C SER A 186 -1.50 -9.74 -18.85
N GLY A 187 -1.00 -10.85 -18.34
CA GLY A 187 0.41 -11.23 -18.40
C GLY A 187 1.35 -10.30 -17.65
N TYR A 188 0.88 -9.23 -17.01
CA TYR A 188 1.69 -8.32 -16.20
C TYR A 188 1.72 -8.79 -14.75
N ILE A 189 2.91 -8.97 -14.18
CA ILE A 189 3.11 -9.62 -12.88
C ILE A 189 3.92 -8.69 -11.98
N VAL A 190 3.42 -8.41 -10.78
CA VAL A 190 4.15 -7.66 -9.74
C VAL A 190 4.37 -8.55 -8.53
N LEU A 191 5.63 -8.80 -8.20
CA LEU A 191 6.02 -9.50 -7.00
C LEU A 191 6.37 -8.51 -5.90
N GLY A 192 5.85 -8.71 -4.70
CA GLY A 192 6.31 -8.10 -3.46
C GLY A 192 7.44 -8.93 -2.88
N MET A 193 8.53 -8.25 -2.52
CA MET A 193 9.74 -8.87 -1.98
C MET A 193 9.90 -8.52 -0.49
N GLY A 194 10.85 -9.14 0.16
CA GLY A 194 11.24 -8.82 1.53
C GLY A 194 10.06 -8.78 2.51
N LYS A 195 9.90 -7.67 3.23
CA LYS A 195 8.82 -7.50 4.21
C LYS A 195 7.43 -7.49 3.58
N LEU A 196 7.28 -6.92 2.37
CA LEU A 196 5.99 -6.93 1.68
C LEU A 196 5.61 -8.36 1.27
N GLY A 197 6.55 -9.10 0.69
CA GLY A 197 6.33 -10.50 0.30
C GLY A 197 5.94 -11.38 1.49
N ALA A 198 6.56 -11.16 2.65
CA ALA A 198 6.28 -11.87 3.90
C ALA A 198 5.04 -11.36 4.66
N GLN A 199 4.37 -10.29 4.20
CA GLN A 199 3.28 -9.61 4.90
C GLN A 199 3.69 -9.03 6.27
N GLU A 200 4.94 -8.60 6.40
CA GLU A 200 5.57 -8.06 7.61
C GLU A 200 5.95 -6.58 7.45
N LEU A 201 5.20 -5.81 6.66
CA LEU A 201 5.56 -4.43 6.34
C LEU A 201 5.40 -3.52 7.55
N ASN A 202 6.43 -2.70 7.85
CA ASN A 202 6.39 -1.71 8.93
C ASN A 202 5.94 -0.33 8.43
N TYR A 203 5.62 0.60 9.36
CA TYR A 203 5.11 1.95 9.07
C TYR A 203 5.94 2.75 8.05
N SER A 204 7.25 2.68 8.10
CA SER A 204 8.15 3.47 7.25
C SER A 204 8.98 2.60 6.29
N SER A 205 8.60 1.34 6.10
CA SER A 205 9.29 0.47 5.14
C SER A 205 9.02 0.91 3.71
N ASP A 206 10.04 0.76 2.88
CA ASP A 206 9.90 0.79 1.44
C ASP A 206 9.16 -0.48 0.98
N VAL A 207 8.51 -0.44 -0.16
CA VAL A 207 7.96 -1.61 -0.81
C VAL A 207 8.93 -2.07 -1.90
N ASP A 208 9.52 -3.24 -1.69
CA ASP A 208 10.44 -3.86 -2.64
C ASP A 208 9.62 -4.64 -3.68
N LEU A 209 9.81 -4.32 -4.96
CA LEU A 209 9.04 -4.90 -6.05
C LEU A 209 9.95 -5.47 -7.14
N ILE A 210 9.53 -6.60 -7.71
CA ILE A 210 10.03 -7.10 -9.00
C ILE A 210 8.86 -7.15 -9.96
N VAL A 211 9.06 -6.62 -11.17
CA VAL A 211 8.04 -6.64 -12.23
C VAL A 211 8.52 -7.51 -13.37
N VAL A 212 7.71 -8.51 -13.68
CA VAL A 212 7.92 -9.40 -14.83
C VAL A 212 6.65 -9.45 -15.69
N TYR A 213 6.78 -9.93 -16.91
CA TYR A 213 5.63 -10.12 -17.78
C TYR A 213 5.74 -11.40 -18.61
N ASP A 214 4.61 -12.03 -18.86
CA ASP A 214 4.46 -13.20 -19.72
C ASP A 214 4.09 -12.75 -21.13
N PRO A 215 5.03 -12.74 -22.10
CA PRO A 215 4.75 -12.26 -23.44
C PRO A 215 3.74 -13.13 -24.20
N GLU A 216 3.54 -14.40 -23.80
CA GLU A 216 2.59 -15.30 -24.43
C GLU A 216 1.15 -15.01 -23.99
N ALA A 217 0.97 -14.48 -22.77
CA ALA A 217 -0.34 -14.07 -22.26
C ALA A 217 -0.76 -12.68 -22.75
N ILE A 218 0.18 -11.83 -23.19
CA ILE A 218 -0.09 -10.44 -23.55
C ILE A 218 -0.53 -10.30 -25.01
N THR A 219 -1.71 -9.72 -25.22
CA THR A 219 -2.14 -9.28 -26.55
C THR A 219 -1.84 -7.79 -26.74
N THR A 220 -1.15 -7.43 -27.83
CA THR A 220 -0.73 -6.04 -28.14
C THR A 220 -0.82 -5.74 -29.62
N THR A 221 -1.11 -4.50 -29.97
CA THR A 221 -1.09 -4.01 -31.36
C THR A 221 0.33 -3.66 -31.83
N ALA A 222 1.30 -3.59 -30.92
CA ALA A 222 2.68 -3.19 -31.20
C ALA A 222 3.71 -4.14 -30.57
N PRO A 223 3.84 -5.39 -31.06
CA PRO A 223 4.71 -6.41 -30.45
C PRO A 223 6.18 -5.96 -30.28
N LEU A 224 6.72 -5.24 -31.26
CA LEU A 224 8.09 -4.74 -31.23
C LEU A 224 8.33 -3.68 -30.13
N LYS A 225 7.28 -3.07 -29.61
CA LYS A 225 7.33 -2.06 -28.55
C LYS A 225 6.82 -2.58 -27.20
N LEU A 226 6.49 -3.86 -27.09
CA LEU A 226 5.89 -4.44 -25.90
C LEU A 226 6.71 -4.12 -24.64
N GLN A 227 7.99 -4.48 -24.64
CA GLN A 227 8.88 -4.22 -23.51
C GLN A 227 8.94 -2.73 -23.14
N GLN A 228 9.06 -1.84 -24.13
CA GLN A 228 9.10 -0.40 -23.87
C GLN A 228 7.81 0.10 -23.23
N ASN A 229 6.65 -0.41 -23.69
CA ASN A 229 5.36 -0.06 -23.17
C ASN A 229 5.20 -0.53 -21.72
N LEU A 230 5.62 -1.76 -21.38
CA LEU A 230 5.56 -2.30 -20.03
C LEU A 230 6.55 -1.61 -19.08
N VAL A 231 7.73 -1.24 -19.55
CA VAL A 231 8.67 -0.41 -18.77
C VAL A 231 8.06 0.96 -18.47
N ARG A 232 7.35 1.57 -19.43
CA ARG A 232 6.63 2.83 -19.18
C ARG A 232 5.50 2.65 -18.17
N LEU A 233 4.72 1.58 -18.28
CA LEU A 233 3.67 1.23 -17.31
C LEU A 233 4.25 1.08 -15.91
N THR A 234 5.36 0.34 -15.77
CA THR A 234 6.07 0.17 -14.49
C THR A 234 6.60 1.49 -13.93
N ARG A 235 7.12 2.38 -14.77
CA ARG A 235 7.55 3.71 -14.35
C ARG A 235 6.37 4.54 -13.82
N ASN A 236 5.22 4.47 -14.48
CA ASN A 236 4.00 5.13 -14.04
C ASN A 236 3.47 4.53 -12.72
N LEU A 237 3.60 3.21 -12.51
CA LEU A 237 3.29 2.57 -11.23
C LEU A 237 4.13 3.14 -10.10
N ILE A 238 5.46 3.22 -10.29
CA ILE A 238 6.37 3.82 -9.30
C ILE A 238 5.96 5.26 -9.02
N GLN A 239 5.66 6.04 -10.07
CA GLN A 239 5.25 7.43 -9.93
C GLN A 239 3.96 7.56 -9.12
N LEU A 240 2.91 6.78 -9.41
CA LEU A 240 1.66 6.79 -8.65
C LEU A 240 1.87 6.53 -7.16
N LEU A 241 2.77 5.61 -6.82
CA LEU A 241 3.03 5.22 -5.43
C LEU A 241 3.98 6.18 -4.71
N SER A 242 5.07 6.62 -5.35
CA SER A 242 6.19 7.29 -4.70
C SER A 242 6.21 8.81 -4.85
N GLU A 243 5.53 9.37 -5.87
CA GLU A 243 5.55 10.82 -6.10
C GLU A 243 4.95 11.58 -4.91
N ARG A 244 5.71 12.56 -4.42
CA ARG A 244 5.26 13.43 -3.34
C ARG A 244 4.45 14.59 -3.90
N THR A 245 3.17 14.63 -3.52
CA THR A 245 2.22 15.73 -3.82
C THR A 245 1.89 16.52 -2.55
N GLU A 246 0.98 17.49 -2.66
CA GLU A 246 0.40 18.20 -1.50
C GLU A 246 -0.27 17.23 -0.50
N ASP A 247 -0.82 16.10 -0.98
CA ASP A 247 -1.42 15.05 -0.16
C ASP A 247 -0.40 14.01 0.37
N GLY A 248 0.89 14.21 0.12
CA GLY A 248 1.96 13.27 0.50
C GLY A 248 2.26 12.24 -0.59
N TYR A 249 2.73 11.06 -0.20
CA TYR A 249 2.99 9.91 -1.06
C TYR A 249 2.31 8.66 -0.48
N VAL A 250 2.18 7.61 -1.29
CA VAL A 250 1.56 6.34 -0.86
C VAL A 250 2.62 5.45 -0.20
N PHE A 251 3.59 4.97 -0.97
CA PHE A 251 4.74 4.20 -0.50
C PHE A 251 5.98 4.58 -1.30
N ARG A 252 7.15 4.57 -0.67
CA ARG A 252 8.42 4.54 -1.40
C ARG A 252 8.59 3.16 -2.00
N THR A 253 8.99 3.09 -3.27
CA THR A 253 9.13 1.85 -4.01
C THR A 253 10.58 1.61 -4.37
N ASP A 254 11.05 0.37 -4.21
CA ASP A 254 12.38 -0.07 -4.59
C ASP A 254 12.30 -1.26 -5.56
N LEU A 255 12.95 -1.15 -6.71
CA LEU A 255 13.04 -2.19 -7.73
C LEU A 255 14.47 -2.74 -7.90
N ARG A 256 15.37 -2.46 -6.95
CA ARG A 256 16.78 -2.91 -7.03
C ARG A 256 16.97 -4.40 -6.81
N LEU A 257 15.96 -5.11 -6.32
CA LEU A 257 15.99 -6.58 -6.17
C LEU A 257 15.69 -7.34 -7.49
N ARG A 258 15.39 -6.61 -8.60
CA ARG A 258 15.23 -7.26 -9.90
C ARG A 258 16.57 -7.82 -10.43
N PRO A 259 16.55 -8.83 -11.32
CA PRO A 259 17.77 -9.37 -11.94
C PRO A 259 18.65 -8.28 -12.51
N ASP A 260 19.91 -8.24 -12.11
CA ASP A 260 20.92 -7.25 -12.56
C ASP A 260 20.35 -5.84 -12.77
N PRO A 261 20.13 -5.05 -11.71
CA PRO A 261 19.50 -3.72 -11.82
C PRO A 261 20.27 -2.73 -12.68
N SER A 262 21.57 -3.00 -12.94
CA SER A 262 22.43 -2.14 -13.75
C SER A 262 22.23 -2.36 -15.25
N ALA A 263 21.83 -3.54 -15.67
CA ALA A 263 21.71 -3.94 -17.06
C ALA A 263 20.27 -4.23 -17.52
N THR A 264 19.36 -4.55 -16.60
CA THR A 264 18.00 -4.92 -16.97
C THR A 264 17.00 -3.76 -16.87
N PRO A 265 15.97 -3.74 -17.73
CA PRO A 265 14.88 -2.77 -17.63
C PRO A 265 14.01 -2.98 -16.39
N LEU A 266 13.10 -2.02 -16.09
CA LEU A 266 12.20 -2.08 -14.92
C LEU A 266 11.17 -3.22 -14.99
N ALA A 267 10.84 -3.68 -16.21
CA ALA A 267 10.02 -4.85 -16.45
C ALA A 267 10.75 -5.77 -17.44
N ILE A 268 10.87 -7.06 -17.12
CA ILE A 268 11.55 -8.07 -17.92
C ILE A 268 10.60 -9.22 -18.23
N SER A 269 10.83 -9.95 -19.34
CA SER A 269 10.01 -11.13 -19.63
C SER A 269 10.30 -12.27 -18.64
N VAL A 270 9.31 -13.13 -18.44
CA VAL A 270 9.43 -14.33 -17.61
C VAL A 270 10.61 -15.18 -18.08
N GLU A 271 10.78 -15.35 -19.40
CA GLU A 271 11.90 -16.15 -19.99
C GLU A 271 13.26 -15.54 -19.65
N ALA A 272 13.40 -14.21 -19.78
CA ALA A 272 14.66 -13.54 -19.45
C ALA A 272 14.97 -13.65 -17.95
N ALA A 273 13.95 -13.50 -17.08
CA ALA A 273 14.12 -13.64 -15.64
C ALA A 273 14.52 -15.07 -15.24
N VAL A 274 13.84 -16.10 -15.79
CA VAL A 274 14.19 -17.51 -15.51
C VAL A 274 15.60 -17.83 -15.98
N SER A 275 15.95 -17.46 -17.22
CA SER A 275 17.28 -17.68 -17.78
C SER A 275 18.37 -17.00 -16.93
N TYR A 276 18.12 -15.79 -16.43
CA TYR A 276 19.05 -15.11 -15.53
C TYR A 276 19.24 -15.88 -14.21
N TYR A 277 18.15 -16.23 -13.53
CA TYR A 277 18.24 -16.92 -12.23
C TYR A 277 18.84 -18.31 -12.33
N GLU A 278 18.59 -19.05 -13.42
CA GLU A 278 19.20 -20.36 -13.65
C GLU A 278 20.69 -20.29 -13.95
N GLY A 279 21.12 -19.28 -14.70
CA GLY A 279 22.50 -19.17 -15.19
C GLY A 279 23.41 -18.28 -14.32
N LEU A 280 22.89 -17.16 -13.83
CA LEU A 280 23.66 -16.09 -13.18
C LEU A 280 23.18 -15.74 -11.77
N GLY A 281 22.03 -16.30 -11.33
CA GLY A 281 21.41 -15.97 -10.06
C GLY A 281 22.32 -16.18 -8.85
N GLN A 282 22.44 -15.12 -8.05
CA GLN A 282 23.31 -15.08 -6.88
C GLN A 282 22.64 -15.69 -5.65
N ASN A 283 23.43 -16.09 -4.65
CA ASN A 283 22.90 -16.68 -3.41
C ASN A 283 21.99 -15.70 -2.63
N TRP A 284 22.31 -14.41 -2.58
CA TRP A 284 21.49 -13.41 -1.94
C TRP A 284 20.15 -13.21 -2.66
N GLU A 285 20.11 -13.31 -4.00
CA GLU A 285 18.85 -13.24 -4.76
C GLU A 285 17.96 -14.45 -4.47
N ARG A 286 18.58 -15.64 -4.33
CA ARG A 286 17.87 -16.84 -3.89
C ARG A 286 17.22 -16.64 -2.53
N ALA A 287 17.96 -16.10 -1.55
CA ALA A 287 17.44 -15.80 -0.22
C ALA A 287 16.31 -14.76 -0.28
N ALA A 288 16.44 -13.74 -1.12
CA ALA A 288 15.39 -12.74 -1.33
C ALA A 288 14.12 -13.35 -1.93
N MET A 289 14.25 -14.31 -2.86
CA MET A 289 13.11 -14.99 -3.51
C MET A 289 12.32 -15.91 -2.59
N ILE A 290 12.87 -16.35 -1.45
CA ILE A 290 12.13 -17.16 -0.46
C ILE A 290 10.86 -16.45 0.02
N LYS A 291 10.90 -15.11 0.12
CA LYS A 291 9.79 -14.27 0.55
C LYS A 291 9.00 -13.67 -0.61
N ALA A 292 9.36 -13.99 -1.86
CA ALA A 292 8.67 -13.47 -3.02
C ALA A 292 7.22 -13.96 -3.07
N ARG A 293 6.30 -13.02 -3.28
CA ARG A 293 4.88 -13.30 -3.40
C ARG A 293 4.26 -12.36 -4.42
N GLN A 294 3.37 -12.85 -5.25
CA GLN A 294 2.61 -12.00 -6.14
C GLN A 294 1.67 -11.08 -5.34
N VAL A 295 1.68 -9.78 -5.66
CA VAL A 295 0.90 -8.76 -4.98
C VAL A 295 -0.03 -7.99 -5.91
N ALA A 296 0.18 -8.07 -7.23
CA ALA A 296 -0.68 -7.46 -8.24
C ALA A 296 -0.44 -8.07 -9.62
N GLY A 297 -1.36 -7.82 -10.56
CA GLY A 297 -1.29 -8.31 -11.94
C GLY A 297 -1.86 -9.72 -12.10
N ASP A 298 -1.49 -10.40 -13.18
CA ASP A 298 -2.02 -11.71 -13.56
C ASP A 298 -1.61 -12.81 -12.59
N VAL A 299 -2.55 -13.23 -11.73
CA VAL A 299 -2.31 -14.24 -10.68
C VAL A 299 -1.80 -15.54 -11.27
N ARG A 300 -2.44 -16.04 -12.34
CA ARG A 300 -2.07 -17.33 -12.95
C ARG A 300 -0.68 -17.29 -13.57
N ALA A 301 -0.34 -16.19 -14.24
CA ALA A 301 0.99 -16.01 -14.81
C ALA A 301 2.07 -15.88 -13.71
N GLY A 302 1.76 -15.20 -12.62
CA GLY A 302 2.66 -15.08 -11.47
C GLY A 302 2.90 -16.39 -10.74
N GLU A 303 1.86 -17.21 -10.53
CA GLU A 303 2.00 -18.56 -9.96
C GLU A 303 2.91 -19.43 -10.82
N ARG A 304 2.66 -19.49 -12.15
CA ARG A 304 3.53 -20.25 -13.07
C ARG A 304 4.97 -19.76 -13.04
N PHE A 305 5.18 -18.44 -12.95
CA PHE A 305 6.53 -17.90 -12.85
C PHE A 305 7.25 -18.34 -11.56
N LEU A 306 6.59 -18.26 -10.41
CA LEU A 306 7.15 -18.68 -9.13
C LEU A 306 7.41 -20.20 -9.10
N GLU A 307 6.54 -21.01 -9.69
CA GLU A 307 6.75 -22.46 -9.86
C GLU A 307 8.00 -22.77 -10.70
N ARG A 308 8.21 -22.04 -11.80
CA ARG A 308 9.42 -22.18 -12.64
C ARG A 308 10.70 -21.79 -11.89
N LEU A 309 10.61 -20.84 -10.95
CA LEU A 309 11.76 -20.43 -10.11
C LEU A 309 12.01 -21.37 -8.92
N ALA A 310 11.05 -22.23 -8.56
CA ALA A 310 11.18 -23.10 -7.40
C ALA A 310 12.50 -23.95 -7.38
N PRO A 311 13.00 -24.49 -8.51
CA PRO A 311 14.28 -25.22 -8.52
C PRO A 311 15.48 -24.33 -8.20
N PHE A 312 15.46 -23.05 -8.57
CA PHE A 312 16.48 -22.07 -8.20
C PHE A 312 16.43 -21.75 -6.71
N VAL A 313 15.25 -21.50 -6.17
CA VAL A 313 15.04 -21.11 -4.77
C VAL A 313 15.34 -22.27 -3.82
N TRP A 314 14.84 -23.49 -4.12
CA TRP A 314 14.86 -24.64 -3.24
C TRP A 314 15.84 -25.71 -3.70
N ARG A 315 17.13 -25.35 -3.93
CA ARG A 315 18.15 -26.34 -4.27
C ARG A 315 18.35 -27.34 -3.12
N LYS A 316 18.35 -28.63 -3.46
CA LYS A 316 18.54 -29.71 -2.47
C LYS A 316 19.96 -29.77 -1.87
N ASN A 317 20.98 -29.31 -2.62
CA ASN A 317 22.39 -29.34 -2.18
C ASN A 317 22.90 -27.87 -2.16
N LEU A 318 23.17 -27.37 -0.97
CA LEU A 318 23.91 -26.12 -0.76
C LEU A 318 25.39 -26.50 -0.61
N GLU A 319 26.25 -25.96 -1.46
CA GLU A 319 27.70 -26.05 -1.24
C GLU A 319 28.06 -25.23 0.02
N PHE A 320 29.12 -25.69 0.73
CA PHE A 320 29.55 -25.06 1.99
C PHE A 320 29.87 -23.56 1.81
N ALA A 321 30.42 -23.17 0.65
CA ALA A 321 30.63 -21.78 0.27
C ALA A 321 29.34 -20.96 0.25
N THR A 322 28.19 -21.53 -0.18
CA THR A 322 26.87 -20.87 -0.22
C THR A 322 26.36 -20.51 1.18
N ILE A 323 26.70 -21.34 2.20
CA ILE A 323 26.31 -21.07 3.59
C ILE A 323 27.09 -19.88 4.16
N GLN A 324 28.36 -19.73 3.78
CA GLN A 324 29.19 -18.58 4.20
C GLN A 324 28.78 -17.26 3.53
N ASP A 325 28.26 -17.30 2.30
CA ASP A 325 27.81 -16.10 1.58
C ASP A 325 26.49 -15.52 2.11
N ILE A 326 25.74 -16.28 2.91
CA ILE A 326 24.42 -15.87 3.48
C ILE A 326 24.57 -15.28 4.90
N HIS A 327 25.71 -15.50 5.54
CA HIS A 327 26.06 -14.96 6.86
C HIS A 327 26.79 -13.62 6.74
#